data_bde22dcb5b79e2c13eaeab2f9cc3125f
#
_entry.id   bde22dcb5b79e2c13eaeab2f9cc3125f
#
_cell.length_a   1.000
_cell.length_b   1.000
_cell.length_c   1.000
_cell.angle_alpha   90.00
_cell.angle_beta   90.00
_cell.angle_gamma   90.00
#
_symmetry.space_group_name_H-M   'P 1'
#
loop_
_entity.id
_entity.type
_entity.pdbx_description
1 polymer ?
#
loop_
_entity_poly.entity_id
_entity_poly.type
_entity_poly.pdbx_seq_one_letter_code
_entity_poly.pdbx_strand_id
1 'polypeptide(L)'
;MTGRGYRAAKSRMVSDRVIRDQLLGDETERLHADNYGVYGVRKMHRLMRRQGWLAGRDQIARVMKSRGITGVRPGRTTFTTRTKSADSYPLDKVNRQFTTTRPCQLWVADITYVATWSGLAYVAFVTDVFHRKIVGWSVSSTLKPDMLPLHALNMAAWNVSDDLTGVINHSDRGSNYVSLDYTDRIIELGGTPSVGSEGDSHDNALA
;
A
#
# COMPACT_ATOMS: atom_id res chain seq x y z
N MET A 1 -13.37 -31.85 -42.47
CA MET A 1 -14.77 -31.54 -42.09
C MET A 1 -15.66 -31.83 -43.28
N THR A 2 -16.71 -32.65 -43.13
CA THR A 2 -17.59 -33.02 -44.23
C THR A 2 -18.57 -31.91 -44.55
N GLY A 3 -19.04 -31.77 -45.82
CA GLY A 3 -19.99 -30.72 -46.21
C GLY A 3 -21.32 -30.81 -45.46
N ARG A 4 -21.69 -31.98 -44.92
CA ARG A 4 -22.85 -32.18 -44.05
C ARG A 4 -22.62 -31.57 -42.66
N GLY A 5 -21.41 -31.73 -42.10
CA GLY A 5 -21.01 -31.16 -40.83
C GLY A 5 -20.94 -29.63 -40.88
N TYR A 6 -20.49 -29.04 -41.98
CA TYR A 6 -20.46 -27.60 -42.19
C TYR A 6 -21.88 -27.00 -42.23
N ARG A 7 -22.79 -27.60 -42.99
CA ARG A 7 -24.19 -27.13 -43.05
C ARG A 7 -24.91 -27.22 -41.70
N ALA A 8 -24.71 -28.32 -40.96
CA ALA A 8 -25.25 -28.51 -39.62
C ALA A 8 -24.67 -27.50 -38.61
N ALA A 9 -23.39 -27.14 -38.73
CA ALA A 9 -22.79 -26.10 -37.89
C ALA A 9 -23.31 -24.70 -38.22
N LYS A 10 -23.55 -24.41 -39.50
CA LYS A 10 -24.09 -23.11 -39.97
C LYS A 10 -25.57 -22.87 -39.61
N SER A 11 -26.36 -23.95 -39.54
CA SER A 11 -27.77 -23.87 -39.16
C SER A 11 -28.03 -24.02 -37.65
N ARG A 12 -26.99 -24.27 -36.86
CA ARG A 12 -27.16 -24.41 -35.40
C ARG A 12 -27.49 -23.10 -34.75
N MET A 13 -28.56 -23.05 -34.00
CA MET A 13 -28.89 -21.88 -33.15
C MET A 13 -27.81 -21.63 -32.13
N VAL A 14 -27.63 -20.37 -31.78
CA VAL A 14 -26.69 -19.96 -30.74
C VAL A 14 -27.09 -20.64 -29.42
N SER A 15 -26.16 -21.31 -28.77
CA SER A 15 -26.47 -22.02 -27.52
C SER A 15 -26.66 -21.02 -26.36
N ASP A 16 -27.51 -21.37 -25.40
CA ASP A 16 -27.74 -20.57 -24.18
C ASP A 16 -26.45 -20.20 -23.45
N ARG A 17 -25.44 -21.08 -23.53
CA ARG A 17 -24.12 -20.80 -22.98
C ARG A 17 -23.46 -19.62 -23.67
N VAL A 18 -23.51 -19.54 -24.99
CA VAL A 18 -22.91 -18.43 -25.76
C VAL A 18 -23.65 -17.13 -25.46
N ILE A 19 -24.98 -17.16 -25.40
CA ILE A 19 -25.79 -15.99 -25.03
C ILE A 19 -25.43 -15.51 -23.64
N ARG A 20 -25.34 -16.41 -22.67
CA ARG A 20 -24.95 -16.07 -21.30
C ARG A 20 -23.54 -15.50 -21.24
N ASP A 21 -22.58 -16.07 -21.97
CA ASP A 21 -21.20 -15.60 -21.99
C ASP A 21 -21.09 -14.21 -22.65
N GLN A 22 -21.93 -13.90 -23.64
CA GLN A 22 -22.02 -12.56 -24.22
C GLN A 22 -22.51 -11.54 -23.20
N LEU A 23 -23.67 -11.78 -22.56
CA LEU A 23 -24.20 -10.89 -21.53
C LEU A 23 -23.22 -10.69 -20.37
N LEU A 24 -22.59 -11.77 -19.95
CA LEU A 24 -21.59 -11.72 -18.90
C LEU A 24 -20.36 -10.91 -19.34
N GLY A 25 -20.00 -10.98 -20.61
CA GLY A 25 -18.90 -10.23 -21.21
C GLY A 25 -19.18 -8.74 -21.23
N ASP A 26 -20.36 -8.35 -21.72
CA ASP A 26 -20.75 -6.94 -21.81
C ASP A 26 -20.79 -6.28 -20.43
N GLU A 27 -21.34 -6.98 -19.44
CA GLU A 27 -21.34 -6.48 -18.06
C GLU A 27 -19.92 -6.46 -17.43
N THR A 28 -19.08 -7.46 -17.76
CA THR A 28 -17.68 -7.47 -17.29
C THR A 28 -16.90 -6.29 -17.87
N GLU A 29 -17.07 -5.95 -19.14
CA GLU A 29 -16.45 -4.78 -19.77
C GLU A 29 -16.91 -3.48 -19.11
N ARG A 30 -18.22 -3.31 -18.93
CA ARG A 30 -18.78 -2.15 -18.25
C ARG A 30 -18.21 -1.96 -16.85
N LEU A 31 -18.29 -3.00 -16.02
CA LEU A 31 -17.79 -2.94 -14.65
C LEU A 31 -16.25 -2.77 -14.57
N HIS A 32 -15.52 -3.28 -15.56
CA HIS A 32 -14.07 -3.08 -15.63
C HIS A 32 -13.73 -1.62 -15.93
N ALA A 33 -14.45 -1.00 -16.87
CA ALA A 33 -14.30 0.42 -17.19
C ALA A 33 -14.69 1.32 -16.00
N ASP A 34 -15.83 1.04 -15.34
CA ASP A 34 -16.28 1.76 -14.14
C ASP A 34 -15.27 1.69 -12.97
N ASN A 35 -14.39 0.69 -12.99
CA ASN A 35 -13.32 0.50 -12.00
C ASN A 35 -11.93 0.78 -12.57
N TYR A 36 -11.81 1.79 -13.42
CA TYR A 36 -10.55 2.31 -13.98
C TYR A 36 -9.72 1.29 -14.76
N GLY A 37 -10.30 0.20 -15.23
CA GLY A 37 -9.58 -0.83 -15.96
C GLY A 37 -8.55 -1.63 -15.14
N VAL A 38 -8.62 -1.60 -13.81
CA VAL A 38 -7.58 -2.20 -12.95
C VAL A 38 -7.95 -3.58 -12.36
N TYR A 39 -9.23 -3.96 -12.42
CA TYR A 39 -9.68 -5.18 -11.74
C TYR A 39 -9.28 -6.44 -12.51
N GLY A 40 -8.50 -7.30 -11.85
CA GLY A 40 -8.26 -8.67 -12.30
C GLY A 40 -9.39 -9.63 -11.90
N VAL A 41 -9.30 -10.88 -12.36
CA VAL A 41 -10.32 -11.93 -12.21
C VAL A 41 -10.90 -12.04 -10.78
N ARG A 42 -10.07 -12.00 -9.75
CA ARG A 42 -10.54 -12.14 -8.35
C ARG A 42 -11.44 -10.99 -7.91
N LYS A 43 -11.05 -9.76 -8.21
CA LYS A 43 -11.84 -8.56 -7.87
C LYS A 43 -13.11 -8.51 -8.72
N MET A 44 -12.99 -8.79 -10.01
CA MET A 44 -14.13 -8.82 -10.95
C MET A 44 -15.17 -9.88 -10.53
N HIS A 45 -14.74 -11.09 -10.20
CA HIS A 45 -15.67 -12.13 -9.70
C HIS A 45 -16.42 -11.69 -8.43
N ARG A 46 -15.74 -11.04 -7.47
CA ARG A 46 -16.42 -10.50 -6.26
C ARG A 46 -17.42 -9.41 -6.61
N LEU A 47 -17.05 -8.50 -7.53
CA LEU A 47 -17.92 -7.42 -7.96
C LEU A 47 -19.16 -7.94 -8.68
N MET A 48 -18.99 -8.85 -9.64
CA MET A 48 -20.09 -9.50 -10.36
C MET A 48 -21.07 -10.20 -9.42
N ARG A 49 -20.56 -10.90 -8.40
CA ARG A 49 -21.41 -11.52 -7.37
C ARG A 49 -22.21 -10.49 -6.57
N ARG A 50 -21.63 -9.34 -6.23
CA ARG A 50 -22.33 -8.25 -5.55
C ARG A 50 -23.45 -7.65 -6.42
N GLN A 51 -23.28 -7.69 -7.74
CA GLN A 51 -24.29 -7.27 -8.72
C GLN A 51 -25.33 -8.35 -9.02
N GLY A 52 -25.30 -9.49 -8.30
CA GLY A 52 -26.28 -10.58 -8.45
C GLY A 52 -25.96 -11.60 -9.53
N TRP A 53 -24.79 -11.51 -10.20
CA TRP A 53 -24.42 -12.47 -11.22
C TRP A 53 -23.94 -13.80 -10.60
N LEU A 54 -24.62 -14.89 -10.94
CA LEU A 54 -24.25 -16.24 -10.51
C LEU A 54 -23.25 -16.87 -11.49
N ALA A 55 -22.05 -16.33 -11.56
CA ALA A 55 -20.97 -16.84 -12.40
C ALA A 55 -19.79 -17.30 -11.53
N GLY A 56 -19.21 -18.45 -11.89
CA GLY A 56 -18.01 -18.96 -11.24
C GLY A 56 -16.77 -18.16 -11.62
N ARG A 57 -15.73 -18.19 -10.75
CA ARG A 57 -14.46 -17.47 -11.00
C ARG A 57 -13.84 -17.84 -12.35
N ASP A 58 -13.83 -19.13 -12.69
CA ASP A 58 -13.21 -19.60 -13.92
C ASP A 58 -14.01 -19.22 -15.18
N GLN A 59 -15.33 -19.07 -15.05
CA GLN A 59 -16.17 -18.52 -16.12
C GLN A 59 -15.83 -17.04 -16.35
N ILE A 60 -15.71 -16.23 -15.29
CA ILE A 60 -15.26 -14.84 -15.40
C ILE A 60 -13.86 -14.75 -15.99
N ALA A 61 -12.93 -15.61 -15.58
CA ALA A 61 -11.58 -15.63 -16.14
C ALA A 61 -11.58 -15.92 -17.67
N ARG A 62 -12.39 -16.88 -18.11
CA ARG A 62 -12.56 -17.22 -19.51
C ARG A 62 -13.16 -16.08 -20.32
N VAL A 63 -14.21 -15.44 -19.80
CA VAL A 63 -14.88 -14.30 -20.42
C VAL A 63 -13.92 -13.11 -20.51
N MET A 64 -13.24 -12.75 -19.44
CA MET A 64 -12.21 -11.69 -19.46
C MET A 64 -11.14 -11.95 -20.51
N LYS A 65 -10.63 -13.20 -20.57
CA LYS A 65 -9.63 -13.60 -21.58
C LYS A 65 -10.16 -13.45 -23.01
N SER A 66 -11.41 -13.86 -23.28
CA SER A 66 -12.00 -13.77 -24.64
C SER A 66 -12.23 -12.33 -25.08
N ARG A 67 -12.37 -11.39 -24.14
CA ARG A 67 -12.55 -9.96 -24.38
C ARG A 67 -11.25 -9.15 -24.28
N GLY A 68 -10.11 -9.82 -24.04
CA GLY A 68 -8.82 -9.15 -23.87
C GLY A 68 -8.70 -8.31 -22.60
N ILE A 69 -9.60 -8.51 -21.63
CA ILE A 69 -9.62 -7.76 -20.37
C ILE A 69 -8.58 -8.34 -19.42
N THR A 70 -7.67 -7.51 -18.96
CA THR A 70 -6.63 -7.89 -17.99
C THR A 70 -6.62 -6.94 -16.81
N GLY A 71 -6.38 -7.46 -15.61
CA GLY A 71 -6.17 -6.61 -14.44
C GLY A 71 -4.74 -6.08 -14.40
N VAL A 72 -4.59 -4.92 -13.80
CA VAL A 72 -3.27 -4.34 -13.53
C VAL A 72 -2.62 -5.14 -12.40
N ARG A 73 -1.39 -5.61 -12.65
CA ARG A 73 -0.54 -6.16 -11.59
C ARG A 73 0.31 -5.03 -11.02
N PRO A 74 0.47 -4.95 -9.68
CA PRO A 74 1.48 -4.08 -9.13
C PRO A 74 2.81 -4.36 -9.83
N GLY A 75 3.52 -3.30 -10.20
CA GLY A 75 4.85 -3.42 -10.81
C GLY A 75 5.77 -4.26 -9.91
N ARG A 76 6.89 -4.70 -10.46
CA ARG A 76 7.92 -5.43 -9.71
C ARG A 76 8.29 -4.59 -8.49
N THR A 77 8.17 -5.17 -7.29
CA THR A 77 8.58 -4.51 -6.05
C THR A 77 10.05 -4.13 -6.18
N THR A 78 10.32 -2.85 -6.28
CA THR A 78 11.70 -2.37 -6.25
C THR A 78 12.11 -2.39 -4.78
N PHE A 79 13.14 -3.18 -4.44
CA PHE A 79 13.76 -3.08 -3.12
C PHE A 79 14.43 -1.72 -3.04
N THR A 80 13.83 -0.81 -2.31
CA THR A 80 14.29 0.58 -2.17
C THR A 80 15.31 0.75 -1.07
N THR A 81 15.50 -0.26 -0.21
CA THR A 81 16.36 -0.16 0.97
C THR A 81 17.38 -1.30 0.98
N ARG A 82 18.67 -0.95 1.04
CA ARG A 82 19.76 -1.87 1.40
C ARG A 82 20.10 -1.64 2.86
N THR A 83 19.87 -2.64 3.71
CA THR A 83 20.24 -2.61 5.12
C THR A 83 21.76 -2.54 5.26
N LYS A 84 22.27 -1.57 6.00
CA LYS A 84 23.67 -1.55 6.46
C LYS A 84 23.79 -2.47 7.67
N SER A 85 25.00 -2.96 7.95
CA SER A 85 25.31 -3.94 9.01
C SER A 85 24.76 -3.58 10.40
N ALA A 86 24.42 -4.61 11.17
CA ALA A 86 23.52 -4.62 12.33
C ALA A 86 24.02 -3.96 13.64
N ASP A 87 25.16 -3.28 13.68
CA ASP A 87 25.87 -3.03 14.95
C ASP A 87 25.49 -1.76 15.72
N SER A 88 24.46 -0.98 15.27
CA SER A 88 24.15 0.30 15.94
C SER A 88 22.71 0.76 15.78
N TYR A 89 21.72 -0.13 15.79
CA TYR A 89 20.32 0.28 15.69
C TYR A 89 19.65 0.37 17.07
N PRO A 90 18.74 1.36 17.28
CA PRO A 90 17.88 1.36 18.45
C PRO A 90 17.07 0.06 18.54
N LEU A 91 16.88 -0.45 19.76
CA LEU A 91 16.11 -1.66 20.00
C LEU A 91 14.62 -1.39 19.77
N ASP A 92 13.88 -2.42 19.33
CA ASP A 92 12.41 -2.37 19.32
C ASP A 92 11.88 -2.28 20.76
N LYS A 93 11.22 -1.17 21.07
CA LYS A 93 10.59 -0.90 22.37
C LYS A 93 9.09 -1.03 22.32
N VAL A 94 8.52 -1.23 21.12
CA VAL A 94 7.07 -1.30 20.91
C VAL A 94 6.57 -2.74 20.89
N ASN A 95 7.36 -3.68 20.38
CA ASN A 95 7.01 -5.11 20.31
C ASN A 95 5.59 -5.33 19.72
N ARG A 96 5.25 -4.58 18.66
CA ARG A 96 3.91 -4.59 18.00
C ARG A 96 2.73 -4.16 18.90
N GLN A 97 3.00 -3.56 20.06
CA GLN A 97 1.97 -3.05 20.97
C GLN A 97 1.67 -1.58 20.65
N PHE A 98 0.87 -1.34 19.61
CA PHE A 98 0.48 0.01 19.19
C PHE A 98 -0.74 0.52 19.96
N THR A 99 -0.70 0.41 21.29
CA THR A 99 -1.73 0.93 22.18
C THR A 99 -1.13 1.92 23.16
N THR A 100 -1.80 3.05 23.32
CA THR A 100 -1.35 4.13 24.20
C THR A 100 -2.50 4.61 25.06
N THR A 101 -2.18 5.12 26.24
CA THR A 101 -3.18 5.59 27.22
C THR A 101 -3.28 7.12 27.26
N ARG A 102 -2.31 7.84 26.65
CA ARG A 102 -2.25 9.29 26.61
C ARG A 102 -1.61 9.79 25.30
N PRO A 103 -1.85 11.06 24.92
CA PRO A 103 -1.13 11.71 23.82
C PRO A 103 0.38 11.71 24.04
N CYS A 104 1.13 11.78 22.94
CA CYS A 104 2.59 11.89 22.95
C CYS A 104 3.30 10.81 23.77
N GLN A 105 2.75 9.59 23.76
CA GLN A 105 3.38 8.42 24.37
C GLN A 105 4.11 7.58 23.33
N LEU A 106 3.51 7.42 22.15
CA LEU A 106 4.07 6.67 21.03
C LEU A 106 3.76 7.41 19.73
N TRP A 107 4.79 7.72 19.01
CA TRP A 107 4.72 8.21 17.64
C TRP A 107 5.23 7.14 16.68
N VAL A 108 4.58 7.01 15.54
CA VAL A 108 5.00 6.12 14.46
C VAL A 108 5.35 6.96 13.24
N ALA A 109 6.52 6.72 12.67
CA ALA A 109 7.02 7.44 11.51
C ALA A 109 7.20 6.52 10.31
N ASP A 110 6.79 6.98 9.13
CA ASP A 110 6.95 6.26 7.87
C ASP A 110 7.14 7.20 6.68
N ILE A 111 7.65 6.66 5.56
CA ILE A 111 7.77 7.34 4.29
C ILE A 111 6.93 6.63 3.24
N THR A 112 6.03 7.35 2.62
CA THR A 112 5.25 6.87 1.47
C THR A 112 5.68 7.54 0.17
N TYR A 113 5.33 6.91 -0.95
CA TYR A 113 5.64 7.38 -2.30
C TYR A 113 4.35 7.75 -3.01
N VAL A 114 4.29 8.98 -3.51
CA VAL A 114 3.14 9.48 -4.25
C VAL A 114 3.52 9.76 -5.69
N ALA A 115 2.84 9.11 -6.62
CA ALA A 115 2.99 9.39 -8.04
C ALA A 115 2.30 10.72 -8.36
N THR A 116 3.06 11.66 -8.93
CA THR A 116 2.55 12.96 -9.37
C THR A 116 2.79 13.15 -10.86
N TRP A 117 2.20 14.19 -11.45
CA TRP A 117 2.43 14.54 -12.86
C TRP A 117 3.88 14.88 -13.17
N SER A 118 4.65 15.37 -12.19
CA SER A 118 6.06 15.74 -12.33
C SER A 118 7.04 14.64 -11.88
N GLY A 119 6.55 13.44 -11.54
CA GLY A 119 7.35 12.32 -11.07
C GLY A 119 6.93 11.81 -9.68
N LEU A 120 7.84 11.10 -8.99
CA LEU A 120 7.58 10.61 -7.64
C LEU A 120 7.85 11.71 -6.62
N ALA A 121 6.90 11.91 -5.73
CA ALA A 121 7.08 12.67 -4.49
C ALA A 121 7.21 11.70 -3.30
N TYR A 122 8.05 12.04 -2.36
CA TYR A 122 8.28 11.31 -1.11
C TYR A 122 7.63 12.09 0.01
N VAL A 123 6.83 11.42 0.83
CA VAL A 123 6.16 12.04 1.96
C VAL A 123 6.57 11.29 3.22
N ALA A 124 7.29 11.97 4.12
CA ALA A 124 7.52 11.49 5.46
C ALA A 124 6.43 12.04 6.38
N PHE A 125 5.95 11.24 7.30
CA PHE A 125 4.98 11.65 8.29
C PHE A 125 5.24 10.99 9.64
N VAL A 126 4.82 11.68 10.69
CA VAL A 126 4.84 11.22 12.07
C VAL A 126 3.41 11.23 12.57
N THR A 127 2.95 10.09 13.07
CA THR A 127 1.57 9.89 13.55
C THR A 127 1.57 9.64 15.05
N ASP A 128 0.78 10.40 15.80
CA ASP A 128 0.49 10.11 17.21
C ASP A 128 -0.50 8.95 17.30
N VAL A 129 -0.09 7.86 17.92
CA VAL A 129 -0.85 6.62 18.03
C VAL A 129 -2.14 6.81 18.83
N PHE A 130 -2.14 7.66 19.87
CA PHE A 130 -3.31 7.91 20.70
C PHE A 130 -4.45 8.58 19.92
N HIS A 131 -4.15 9.66 19.22
CA HIS A 131 -5.15 10.41 18.47
C HIS A 131 -5.33 9.89 17.03
N ARG A 132 -4.40 9.08 16.53
CA ARG A 132 -4.29 8.68 15.12
C ARG A 132 -4.24 9.89 14.18
N LYS A 133 -3.50 10.90 14.60
CA LYS A 133 -3.30 12.15 13.85
C LYS A 133 -1.86 12.24 13.38
N ILE A 134 -1.67 12.72 12.17
CA ILE A 134 -0.36 13.14 11.68
C ILE A 134 0.00 14.42 12.43
N VAL A 135 1.07 14.37 13.23
CA VAL A 135 1.57 15.47 14.04
C VAL A 135 2.73 16.20 13.36
N GLY A 136 3.37 15.58 12.39
CA GLY A 136 4.39 16.21 11.56
C GLY A 136 4.47 15.53 10.21
N TRP A 137 4.81 16.30 9.17
CA TRP A 137 4.98 15.77 7.82
C TRP A 137 5.96 16.63 7.02
N SER A 138 6.53 16.04 5.98
CA SER A 138 7.37 16.71 5.00
C SER A 138 7.24 16.06 3.64
N VAL A 139 7.36 16.85 2.57
CA VAL A 139 7.29 16.37 1.17
C VAL A 139 8.54 16.79 0.43
N SER A 140 9.10 15.88 -0.36
CA SER A 140 10.26 16.15 -1.20
C SER A 140 10.17 15.41 -2.54
N SER A 141 10.80 15.95 -3.58
CA SER A 141 11.00 15.26 -4.85
C SER A 141 12.18 14.27 -4.81
N THR A 142 12.96 14.26 -3.72
CA THR A 142 14.13 13.39 -3.56
C THR A 142 14.12 12.71 -2.19
N LEU A 143 14.52 11.44 -2.16
CA LEU A 143 14.70 10.69 -0.92
C LEU A 143 16.14 10.89 -0.40
N LYS A 144 16.47 12.10 0.05
CA LYS A 144 17.73 12.32 0.78
C LYS A 144 17.50 12.00 2.24
N PRO A 145 18.28 11.05 2.83
CA PRO A 145 18.04 10.54 4.20
C PRO A 145 18.01 11.64 5.25
N ASP A 146 18.84 12.66 5.06
CA ASP A 146 19.18 13.62 6.09
C ASP A 146 18.16 14.76 6.23
N MET A 147 17.16 14.84 5.36
CA MET A 147 16.25 16.00 5.36
C MET A 147 14.78 15.63 5.56
N LEU A 148 14.27 14.63 4.82
CA LEU A 148 12.84 14.42 4.74
C LEU A 148 12.21 13.95 6.07
N PRO A 149 12.68 12.84 6.71
CA PRO A 149 12.15 12.41 8.02
C PRO A 149 12.46 13.40 9.13
N LEU A 150 13.62 14.03 9.08
CA LEU A 150 14.05 15.00 10.08
C LEU A 150 13.15 16.26 10.09
N HIS A 151 12.74 16.74 8.92
CA HIS A 151 11.79 17.84 8.82
C HIS A 151 10.42 17.46 9.37
N ALA A 152 9.92 16.25 9.09
CA ALA A 152 8.67 15.75 9.65
C ALA A 152 8.74 15.65 11.19
N LEU A 153 9.86 15.15 11.72
CA LEU A 153 10.11 15.08 13.16
C LEU A 153 10.15 16.46 13.81
N ASN A 154 10.90 17.40 13.23
CA ASN A 154 10.99 18.76 13.75
C ASN A 154 9.63 19.47 13.74
N MET A 155 8.81 19.28 12.70
CA MET A 155 7.45 19.79 12.69
C MET A 155 6.59 19.17 13.80
N ALA A 156 6.71 17.86 14.02
CA ALA A 156 5.99 17.17 15.09
C ALA A 156 6.43 17.70 16.48
N ALA A 157 7.74 17.86 16.70
CA ALA A 157 8.31 18.36 17.93
C ALA A 157 7.86 19.81 18.22
N TRP A 158 7.84 20.67 17.21
CA TRP A 158 7.34 22.05 17.35
C TRP A 158 5.93 22.11 17.93
N ASN A 159 5.06 21.18 17.54
CA ASN A 159 3.67 21.13 18.04
C ASN A 159 3.55 20.74 19.53
N VAL A 160 4.64 20.26 20.14
CA VAL A 160 4.73 19.89 21.56
C VAL A 160 5.84 20.68 22.29
N SER A 161 6.14 21.88 21.78
CA SER A 161 7.12 22.81 22.37
C SER A 161 8.55 22.24 22.42
N ASP A 162 8.92 21.43 21.44
CA ASP A 162 10.23 20.78 21.31
C ASP A 162 10.63 19.89 22.51
N ASP A 163 9.65 19.38 23.25
CA ASP A 163 9.86 18.45 24.36
C ASP A 163 9.23 17.08 24.04
N LEU A 164 10.07 16.09 23.78
CA LEU A 164 9.67 14.70 23.54
C LEU A 164 9.89 13.81 24.76
N THR A 165 9.99 14.37 25.94
CA THR A 165 10.18 13.58 27.17
C THR A 165 9.05 12.57 27.36
N GLY A 166 9.42 11.29 27.40
CA GLY A 166 8.49 10.16 27.51
C GLY A 166 7.78 9.76 26.22
N VAL A 167 8.16 10.34 25.07
CA VAL A 167 7.72 9.91 23.74
C VAL A 167 8.63 8.81 23.22
N ILE A 168 8.07 7.70 22.75
CA ILE A 168 8.75 6.71 21.94
C ILE A 168 8.49 7.04 20.49
N ASN A 169 9.53 7.31 19.70
CA ASN A 169 9.41 7.48 18.26
C ASN A 169 9.81 6.17 17.57
N HIS A 170 8.85 5.48 16.99
CA HIS A 170 9.02 4.18 16.35
C HIS A 170 8.94 4.29 14.83
N SER A 171 9.82 3.59 14.15
CA SER A 171 9.86 3.52 12.68
C SER A 171 10.23 2.13 12.19
N ASP A 172 10.12 1.92 10.89
CA ASP A 172 10.74 0.76 10.26
C ASP A 172 12.28 0.84 10.30
N ARG A 173 12.95 -0.25 9.92
CA ARG A 173 14.41 -0.32 9.84
C ARG A 173 14.95 0.31 8.54
N GLY A 174 14.27 1.29 7.99
CA GLY A 174 14.71 2.02 6.81
C GLY A 174 15.95 2.87 7.07
N SER A 175 16.85 2.94 6.08
CA SER A 175 18.11 3.70 6.20
C SER A 175 17.94 5.17 6.59
N ASN A 176 16.77 5.73 6.33
CA ASN A 176 16.42 7.12 6.63
C ASN A 176 16.17 7.34 8.13
N TYR A 177 15.60 6.35 8.82
CA TYR A 177 15.24 6.43 10.22
C TYR A 177 16.32 5.94 11.18
N VAL A 178 17.26 5.16 10.67
CA VAL A 178 18.44 4.69 11.43
C VAL A 178 19.66 5.58 11.21
N SER A 179 19.50 6.73 10.56
CA SER A 179 20.55 7.73 10.43
C SER A 179 20.88 8.33 11.80
N LEU A 180 22.14 8.63 12.06
CA LEU A 180 22.57 9.25 13.30
C LEU A 180 21.82 10.59 13.52
N ASP A 181 21.71 11.41 12.49
CA ASP A 181 21.05 12.72 12.59
C ASP A 181 19.59 12.62 13.05
N TYR A 182 18.85 11.60 12.61
CA TYR A 182 17.47 11.39 13.02
C TYR A 182 17.35 10.86 14.45
N THR A 183 18.16 9.87 14.81
CA THR A 183 18.16 9.27 16.16
C THR A 183 18.70 10.24 17.21
N ASP A 184 19.78 10.96 16.91
CA ASP A 184 20.35 11.96 17.79
C ASP A 184 19.36 13.10 18.05
N ARG A 185 18.63 13.54 17.01
CA ARG A 185 17.60 14.56 17.16
C ARG A 185 16.47 14.15 18.10
N ILE A 186 16.03 12.89 18.05
CA ILE A 186 15.01 12.37 18.98
C ILE A 186 15.56 12.43 20.41
N ILE A 187 16.80 12.01 20.61
CA ILE A 187 17.45 11.98 21.93
C ILE A 187 17.66 13.41 22.46
N GLU A 188 18.13 14.33 21.63
CA GLU A 188 18.28 15.76 21.99
C GLU A 188 16.98 16.38 22.50
N LEU A 189 15.85 15.99 21.92
CA LEU A 189 14.53 16.43 22.32
C LEU A 189 13.96 15.66 23.54
N GLY A 190 14.74 14.78 24.15
CA GLY A 190 14.32 13.98 25.32
C GLY A 190 13.50 12.73 24.96
N GLY A 191 13.30 12.43 23.68
CA GLY A 191 12.55 11.28 23.23
C GLY A 191 13.37 9.99 23.20
N THR A 192 12.71 8.88 22.90
CA THR A 192 13.32 7.56 22.81
C THR A 192 13.16 6.98 21.42
N PRO A 193 14.23 6.78 20.64
CA PRO A 193 14.14 6.11 19.35
C PRO A 193 13.85 4.61 19.53
N SER A 194 13.04 4.06 18.63
CA SER A 194 12.69 2.64 18.54
C SER A 194 12.58 2.23 17.08
N VAL A 195 13.11 1.06 16.74
CA VAL A 195 13.12 0.57 15.35
C VAL A 195 12.65 -0.88 15.34
N GLY A 196 11.75 -1.19 14.40
CA GLY A 196 11.23 -2.54 14.21
C GLY A 196 12.25 -3.57 13.75
N SER A 197 11.86 -4.82 13.69
CA SER A 197 12.70 -5.93 13.25
C SER A 197 12.99 -5.87 11.74
N GLU A 198 13.98 -6.61 11.29
CA GLU A 198 14.38 -6.61 9.88
C GLU A 198 13.36 -7.33 9.00
N GLY A 199 12.84 -6.62 7.99
CA GLY A 199 12.02 -7.22 6.93
C GLY A 199 10.57 -7.52 7.31
N ASP A 200 10.10 -7.10 8.47
CA ASP A 200 8.72 -7.31 8.91
C ASP A 200 7.89 -6.03 8.78
N SER A 201 7.01 -6.02 7.76
CA SER A 201 6.08 -4.92 7.51
C SER A 201 5.00 -4.76 8.59
N HIS A 202 4.84 -5.74 9.49
CA HIS A 202 3.88 -5.68 10.58
C HIS A 202 4.39 -4.84 11.76
N ASP A 203 5.70 -4.64 11.85
CA ASP A 203 6.31 -3.85 12.93
C ASP A 203 6.04 -2.34 12.78
N ASN A 204 5.57 -1.89 11.61
CA ASN A 204 5.14 -0.52 11.36
C ASN A 204 3.69 -0.46 10.83
N ALA A 205 2.85 -1.39 11.23
CA ALA A 205 1.49 -1.58 10.68
C ALA A 205 0.52 -0.44 10.98
N LEU A 206 0.88 0.51 11.84
CA LEU A 206 0.04 1.65 12.21
C LEU A 206 0.43 2.96 11.50
N ALA A 207 1.53 2.97 10.79
CA ALA A 207 2.00 4.12 10.02
C ALA A 207 1.28 4.28 8.67
#